data_34694e2d50b4dbe61da9c40e88814dae
#
_entry.id   34694e2d50b4dbe61da9c40e88814dae
#
_cell.length_a   1.000
_cell.length_b   1.000
_cell.length_c   1.000
_cell.angle_alpha   90.00
_cell.angle_beta   90.00
_cell.angle_gamma   90.00
#
_symmetry.space_group_name_H-M   'P 1'
#
loop_
_entity.id
_entity.type
_entity.pdbx_description
1 polymer ?
#
loop_
_entity_poly.entity_id
_entity_poly.type
_entity_poly.pdbx_seq_one_letter_code
_entity_poly.pdbx_strand_id
1 'polypeptide(L)'
;MNNMKKVENYGIKWGPFTLKIPFVHIKFLTAEFLQGMVISGATAFAGAPVVMALGLSFEEAVACCFIASTLITAGPIIFGEPFAPGWVTPALPLVIAFFMSKGFFDGTYRVETFHYMAAMCIEFTAIILLLGVTGLGKVITEKIPNALKSGIILGAALAAFHQIFFSD
;
A
#
# COMPACT_ATOMS: atom_id res chain seq x y z
N MET A 1 -12.78 -18.78 -29.54
CA MET A 1 -13.05 -17.64 -28.64
C MET A 1 -14.45 -17.86 -28.08
N ASN A 2 -14.55 -18.44 -26.92
CA ASN A 2 -15.71 -18.31 -26.02
C ASN A 2 -15.62 -19.36 -24.93
N ASN A 3 -14.90 -19.10 -23.86
CA ASN A 3 -15.09 -19.78 -22.57
C ASN A 3 -14.43 -18.93 -21.48
N MET A 4 -14.83 -17.68 -21.37
CA MET A 4 -14.78 -17.03 -20.05
C MET A 4 -15.88 -17.71 -19.24
N LYS A 5 -15.52 -18.83 -18.59
CA LYS A 5 -16.37 -19.42 -17.58
C LYS A 5 -16.69 -18.32 -16.58
N LYS A 6 -17.99 -17.99 -16.50
CA LYS A 6 -18.57 -17.21 -15.42
C LYS A 6 -17.87 -17.62 -14.14
N VAL A 7 -17.07 -16.72 -13.57
CA VAL A 7 -16.47 -16.93 -12.24
C VAL A 7 -17.66 -16.90 -11.30
N GLU A 8 -18.20 -18.07 -10.99
CA GLU A 8 -19.23 -18.19 -9.98
C GLU A 8 -18.62 -17.66 -8.69
N ASN A 9 -19.33 -16.74 -8.05
CA ASN A 9 -18.93 -16.12 -6.79
C ASN A 9 -18.99 -17.18 -5.67
N TYR A 10 -18.02 -18.08 -5.66
CA TYR A 10 -17.81 -18.99 -4.54
C TYR A 10 -17.23 -18.19 -3.37
N GLY A 11 -18.01 -18.08 -2.31
CA GLY A 11 -17.61 -17.40 -1.10
C GLY A 11 -18.79 -17.27 -0.12
N ILE A 12 -18.50 -16.92 1.10
CA ILE A 12 -19.50 -16.69 2.15
C ILE A 12 -20.05 -15.27 1.98
N LYS A 13 -21.33 -15.11 1.70
CA LYS A 13 -21.96 -13.80 1.62
C LYS A 13 -22.08 -13.20 3.02
N TRP A 14 -21.55 -12.00 3.20
CA TRP A 14 -21.65 -11.22 4.43
C TRP A 14 -22.10 -9.78 4.08
N GLY A 15 -23.40 -9.53 4.11
CA GLY A 15 -23.98 -8.29 3.66
C GLY A 15 -23.67 -8.00 2.17
N PRO A 16 -23.11 -6.83 1.86
CA PRO A 16 -22.70 -6.49 0.49
C PRO A 16 -21.40 -7.18 0.04
N PHE A 17 -20.68 -7.83 0.96
CA PHE A 17 -19.38 -8.43 0.71
C PHE A 17 -19.47 -9.94 0.47
N THR A 18 -18.51 -10.46 -0.27
CA THR A 18 -18.31 -11.92 -0.45
C THR A 18 -16.96 -12.28 0.15
N LEU A 19 -16.98 -12.94 1.30
CA LEU A 19 -15.77 -13.40 1.97
C LEU A 19 -15.23 -14.65 1.29
N LYS A 20 -13.94 -14.61 0.95
CA LYS A 20 -13.24 -15.75 0.35
C LYS A 20 -12.19 -16.28 1.33
N ILE A 21 -12.26 -17.56 1.63
CA ILE A 21 -11.26 -18.23 2.48
C ILE A 21 -10.15 -18.73 1.58
N PRO A 22 -8.87 -18.37 1.81
CA PRO A 22 -7.74 -18.92 1.10
C PRO A 22 -7.74 -20.46 1.16
N PHE A 23 -7.30 -21.10 0.09
CA PHE A 23 -7.24 -22.56 -0.11
C PHE A 23 -8.60 -23.28 -0.21
N VAL A 24 -9.72 -22.67 0.22
CA VAL A 24 -11.07 -23.23 0.09
C VAL A 24 -11.76 -22.65 -1.14
N HIS A 25 -11.84 -21.33 -1.21
CA HIS A 25 -12.50 -20.61 -2.31
C HIS A 25 -11.54 -20.10 -3.39
N ILE A 26 -10.25 -20.00 -3.04
CA ILE A 26 -9.17 -19.54 -3.92
C ILE A 26 -8.26 -20.74 -4.18
N LYS A 27 -8.13 -21.14 -5.46
CA LYS A 27 -7.20 -22.20 -5.84
C LYS A 27 -5.76 -21.74 -5.69
N PHE A 28 -4.92 -22.60 -5.14
CA PHE A 28 -3.48 -22.39 -5.10
C PHE A 28 -2.89 -22.68 -6.49
N LEU A 29 -2.33 -21.66 -7.11
CA LEU A 29 -1.60 -21.77 -8.37
C LEU A 29 -0.12 -21.43 -8.09
N THR A 30 0.75 -22.40 -8.30
CA THR A 30 2.18 -22.28 -7.96
C THR A 30 2.85 -21.10 -8.66
N ALA A 31 2.51 -20.84 -9.93
CA ALA A 31 3.09 -19.71 -10.68
C ALA A 31 2.69 -18.35 -10.08
N GLU A 32 1.42 -18.18 -9.74
CA GLU A 32 0.91 -16.95 -9.12
C GLU A 32 1.46 -16.76 -7.71
N PHE A 33 1.61 -17.85 -6.96
CA PHE A 33 2.22 -17.82 -5.63
C PHE A 33 3.69 -17.39 -5.68
N LEU A 34 4.48 -17.98 -6.60
CA LEU A 34 5.88 -17.59 -6.78
C LEU A 34 6.01 -16.13 -7.22
N GLN A 35 5.16 -15.68 -8.14
CA GLN A 35 5.12 -14.28 -8.55
C GLN A 35 4.78 -13.35 -7.37
N GLY A 36 3.81 -13.73 -6.55
CA GLY A 36 3.43 -13.00 -5.35
C GLY A 36 4.59 -12.92 -4.34
N MET A 37 5.31 -14.02 -4.12
CA MET A 37 6.49 -14.05 -3.24
C MET A 37 7.60 -13.10 -3.73
N VAL A 38 7.88 -13.08 -5.02
CA VAL A 38 8.91 -12.19 -5.60
C VAL A 38 8.50 -10.73 -5.42
N ILE A 39 7.25 -10.38 -5.72
CA ILE A 39 6.73 -9.01 -5.59
C ILE A 39 6.73 -8.58 -4.12
N SER A 40 6.24 -9.42 -3.22
CA SER A 40 6.19 -9.11 -1.78
C SER A 40 7.58 -8.96 -1.19
N GLY A 41 8.52 -9.84 -1.57
CA GLY A 41 9.91 -9.76 -1.16
C GLY A 41 10.57 -8.47 -1.64
N ALA A 42 10.43 -8.12 -2.92
CA ALA A 42 10.97 -6.88 -3.47
C ALA A 42 10.39 -5.65 -2.76
N THR A 43 9.10 -5.64 -2.45
CA THR A 43 8.44 -4.54 -1.73
C THR A 43 8.97 -4.40 -0.31
N ALA A 44 9.15 -5.50 0.41
CA ALA A 44 9.70 -5.50 1.77
C ALA A 44 11.14 -4.97 1.78
N PHE A 45 11.98 -5.42 0.86
CA PHE A 45 13.36 -4.94 0.73
C PHE A 45 13.44 -3.46 0.36
N ALA A 46 12.56 -2.97 -0.52
CA ALA A 46 12.52 -1.55 -0.88
C ALA A 46 12.03 -0.65 0.28
N GLY A 47 11.15 -1.14 1.14
CA GLY A 47 10.64 -0.41 2.29
C GLY A 47 11.58 -0.38 3.50
N ALA A 48 12.35 -1.43 3.71
CA ALA A 48 13.21 -1.58 4.89
C ALA A 48 14.19 -0.41 5.10
N PRO A 49 14.93 0.08 4.09
CA PRO A 49 15.84 1.22 4.27
C PRO A 49 15.16 2.49 4.77
N VAL A 50 13.92 2.75 4.33
CA VAL A 50 13.14 3.91 4.78
C VAL A 50 12.81 3.80 6.27
N VAL A 51 12.43 2.60 6.71
CA VAL A 51 12.09 2.34 8.12
C VAL A 51 13.35 2.33 8.99
N MET A 52 14.48 1.82 8.49
CA MET A 52 15.77 1.87 9.15
C MET A 52 16.25 3.31 9.38
N ALA A 53 16.01 4.20 8.44
CA ALA A 53 16.35 5.61 8.58
C ALA A 53 15.57 6.30 9.73
N LEU A 54 14.49 5.68 10.21
CA LEU A 54 13.76 6.10 11.41
C LEU A 54 14.31 5.47 12.70
N GLY A 55 15.42 4.76 12.63
CA GLY A 55 16.15 4.21 13.78
C GLY A 55 15.79 2.77 14.18
N LEU A 56 15.10 2.03 13.32
CA LEU A 56 14.84 0.61 13.53
C LEU A 56 16.02 -0.24 13.02
N SER A 57 16.25 -1.38 13.65
CA SER A 57 17.18 -2.39 13.15
C SER A 57 16.70 -2.99 11.82
N PHE A 58 17.58 -3.66 11.09
CA PHE A 58 17.22 -4.29 9.82
C PHE A 58 16.10 -5.33 10.01
N GLU A 59 16.21 -6.17 11.04
CA GLU A 59 15.22 -7.20 11.34
C GLU A 59 13.84 -6.59 11.69
N GLU A 60 13.83 -5.54 12.51
CA GLU A 60 12.60 -4.82 12.85
C GLU A 60 11.97 -4.14 11.64
N ALA A 61 12.78 -3.51 10.79
CA ALA A 61 12.31 -2.87 9.58
C ALA A 61 11.69 -3.87 8.59
N VAL A 62 12.34 -5.02 8.39
CA VAL A 62 11.82 -6.10 7.55
C VAL A 62 10.53 -6.67 8.14
N ALA A 63 10.47 -6.89 9.46
CA ALA A 63 9.28 -7.37 10.14
C ALA A 63 8.10 -6.39 9.98
N CYS A 64 8.33 -5.09 10.16
CA CYS A 64 7.32 -4.06 9.95
C CYS A 64 6.80 -4.05 8.50
N CYS A 65 7.69 -4.10 7.52
CA CYS A 65 7.31 -4.15 6.11
C CYS A 65 6.52 -5.43 5.77
N PHE A 66 6.92 -6.56 6.34
CA PHE A 66 6.22 -7.84 6.15
C PHE A 66 4.80 -7.80 6.73
N ILE A 67 4.65 -7.32 7.96
CA ILE A 67 3.34 -7.18 8.62
C ILE A 67 2.44 -6.23 7.82
N ALA A 68 2.96 -5.06 7.45
CA ALA A 68 2.22 -4.08 6.68
C ALA A 68 1.77 -4.64 5.32
N SER A 69 2.67 -5.32 4.59
CA SER A 69 2.36 -5.95 3.30
C SER A 69 1.30 -7.05 3.45
N THR A 70 1.39 -7.85 4.51
CA THR A 70 0.41 -8.90 4.81
C THR A 70 -0.97 -8.32 5.07
N LEU A 71 -1.08 -7.27 5.88
CA LEU A 71 -2.35 -6.62 6.20
C LEU A 71 -2.96 -5.94 4.97
N ILE A 72 -2.16 -5.25 4.16
CA ILE A 72 -2.61 -4.61 2.93
C ILE A 72 -3.15 -5.65 1.95
N THR A 73 -2.49 -6.80 1.83
CA THR A 73 -2.87 -7.86 0.89
C THR A 73 -4.06 -8.69 1.38
N ALA A 74 -4.20 -8.85 2.70
CA ALA A 74 -5.28 -9.64 3.28
C ALA A 74 -6.68 -9.12 2.91
N GLY A 75 -6.87 -7.81 2.89
CA GLY A 75 -8.16 -7.19 2.55
C GLY A 75 -8.70 -7.65 1.18
N PRO A 76 -8.01 -7.38 0.07
CA PRO A 76 -8.42 -7.80 -1.26
C PRO A 76 -8.62 -9.32 -1.39
N ILE A 77 -7.77 -10.13 -0.75
CA ILE A 77 -7.90 -11.59 -0.77
C ILE A 77 -9.20 -12.01 -0.08
N ILE A 78 -9.47 -11.50 1.11
CA ILE A 78 -10.64 -11.88 1.91
C ILE A 78 -11.94 -11.40 1.22
N PHE A 79 -11.95 -10.18 0.70
CA PHE A 79 -13.13 -9.62 0.03
C PHE A 79 -13.22 -10.01 -1.45
N GLY A 80 -12.22 -10.67 -1.99
CA GLY A 80 -12.20 -11.13 -3.37
C GLY A 80 -12.13 -10.02 -4.41
N GLU A 81 -11.51 -8.91 -4.05
CA GLU A 81 -11.33 -7.76 -4.93
C GLU A 81 -10.24 -8.04 -5.97
N PRO A 82 -10.48 -7.76 -7.26
CA PRO A 82 -9.55 -8.11 -8.34
C PRO A 82 -8.46 -7.05 -8.55
N PHE A 83 -7.87 -6.53 -7.47
CA PHE A 83 -6.78 -5.57 -7.57
C PHE A 83 -5.60 -5.96 -6.69
N ALA A 84 -4.41 -5.62 -7.12
CA ALA A 84 -3.20 -5.76 -6.31
C ALA A 84 -3.07 -4.51 -5.43
N PRO A 85 -3.18 -4.65 -4.10
CA PRO A 85 -2.98 -3.53 -3.21
C PRO A 85 -1.52 -3.11 -3.22
N GLY A 86 -1.28 -1.84 -2.98
CA GLY A 86 0.06 -1.28 -2.93
C GLY A 86 0.16 -0.14 -1.92
N TRP A 87 1.36 0.31 -1.71
CA TRP A 87 1.65 1.47 -0.89
C TRP A 87 1.14 2.74 -1.60
N VAL A 88 0.80 3.77 -0.83
CA VAL A 88 0.44 5.07 -1.39
C VAL A 88 1.73 5.78 -1.86
N THR A 89 2.30 5.24 -2.94
CA THR A 89 3.60 5.67 -3.48
C THR A 89 3.71 7.19 -3.71
N PRO A 90 2.67 7.90 -4.21
CA PRO A 90 2.76 9.35 -4.38
C PRO A 90 2.88 10.14 -3.08
N ALA A 91 2.44 9.58 -1.94
CA ALA A 91 2.56 10.25 -0.65
C ALA A 91 3.93 10.05 0.01
N LEU A 92 4.67 9.02 -0.40
CA LEU A 92 5.95 8.65 0.22
C LEU A 92 6.98 9.80 0.20
N PRO A 93 7.25 10.50 -0.92
CA PRO A 93 8.18 11.62 -0.93
C PRO A 93 7.78 12.76 0.01
N LEU A 94 6.48 13.04 0.15
CA LEU A 94 5.98 14.07 1.04
C LEU A 94 6.18 13.68 2.51
N VAL A 95 5.92 12.43 2.86
CA VAL A 95 6.14 11.89 4.20
C VAL A 95 7.63 11.93 4.55
N ILE A 96 8.50 11.49 3.66
CA ILE A 96 9.95 11.54 3.86
C ILE A 96 10.42 12.99 4.05
N ALA A 97 10.00 13.92 3.19
CA ALA A 97 10.36 15.33 3.30
C ALA A 97 9.90 15.92 4.65
N PHE A 98 8.71 15.56 5.14
CA PHE A 98 8.24 15.96 6.45
C PHE A 98 9.15 15.44 7.57
N PHE A 99 9.51 14.16 7.57
CA PHE A 99 10.38 13.58 8.59
C PHE A 99 11.80 14.15 8.53
N MET A 100 12.33 14.40 7.32
CA MET A 100 13.62 15.08 7.14
C MET A 100 13.58 16.50 7.70
N SER A 101 12.51 17.27 7.46
CA SER A 101 12.37 18.64 7.98
C SER A 101 12.28 18.69 9.51
N LYS A 102 11.85 17.62 10.15
CA LYS A 102 11.80 17.47 11.61
C LYS A 102 13.09 16.89 12.20
N GLY A 103 14.05 16.49 11.36
CA GLY A 103 15.28 15.82 11.80
C GLY A 103 15.04 14.41 12.34
N PHE A 104 14.00 13.74 11.91
CA PHE A 104 13.65 12.39 12.34
C PHE A 104 14.22 11.30 11.41
N PHE A 105 14.88 11.69 10.34
CA PHE A 105 15.42 10.79 9.33
C PHE A 105 16.95 10.69 9.45
N ASP A 106 17.44 10.44 10.69
CA ASP A 106 18.85 10.41 11.03
C ASP A 106 19.34 9.03 11.56
N GLY A 107 18.49 8.02 11.45
CA GLY A 107 18.80 6.67 11.95
C GLY A 107 18.69 6.52 13.46
N THR A 108 18.22 7.53 14.18
CA THR A 108 18.05 7.47 15.63
C THR A 108 16.61 7.09 15.99
N TYR A 109 16.44 6.02 16.75
CA TYR A 109 15.12 5.63 17.23
C TYR A 109 14.53 6.68 18.17
N ARG A 110 13.35 7.17 17.80
CA ARG A 110 12.58 8.10 18.63
C ARG A 110 11.11 7.69 18.64
N VAL A 111 10.56 7.51 19.82
CA VAL A 111 9.14 7.15 20.00
C VAL A 111 8.23 8.20 19.34
N GLU A 112 8.61 9.48 19.40
CA GLU A 112 7.87 10.59 18.79
C GLU A 112 7.68 10.39 17.27
N THR A 113 8.69 9.90 16.57
CA THR A 113 8.63 9.60 15.12
C THR A 113 7.49 8.64 14.80
N PHE A 114 7.37 7.58 15.61
CA PHE A 114 6.31 6.58 15.41
C PHE A 114 4.94 7.09 15.82
N HIS A 115 4.85 7.99 16.81
CA HIS A 115 3.60 8.68 17.12
C HIS A 115 3.14 9.57 15.97
N TYR A 116 4.05 10.33 15.33
CA TYR A 116 3.72 11.10 14.13
C TYR A 116 3.27 10.20 12.97
N MET A 117 3.98 9.10 12.72
CA MET A 117 3.58 8.13 11.70
C MET A 117 2.18 7.57 11.97
N ALA A 118 1.92 7.15 13.20
CA ALA A 118 0.62 6.62 13.59
C ALA A 118 -0.50 7.67 13.42
N ALA A 119 -0.25 8.93 13.85
CA ALA A 119 -1.20 10.02 13.69
C ALA A 119 -1.51 10.28 12.20
N MET A 120 -0.51 10.36 11.34
CA MET A 120 -0.69 10.54 9.89
C MET A 120 -1.47 9.37 9.27
N CYS A 121 -1.20 8.14 9.68
CA CYS A 121 -1.92 6.95 9.20
C CYS A 121 -3.40 6.97 9.65
N ILE A 122 -3.68 7.36 10.90
CA ILE A 122 -5.05 7.48 11.42
C ILE A 122 -5.81 8.58 10.68
N GLU A 123 -5.19 9.75 10.51
CA GLU A 123 -5.79 10.86 9.79
C GLU A 123 -6.12 10.49 8.34
N PHE A 124 -5.17 9.91 7.62
CA PHE A 124 -5.37 9.45 6.25
C PHE A 124 -6.48 8.40 6.17
N THR A 125 -6.48 7.42 7.09
CA THR A 125 -7.50 6.38 7.15
C THR A 125 -8.89 6.98 7.41
N ALA A 126 -8.99 7.94 8.31
CA ALA A 126 -10.25 8.64 8.61
C ALA A 126 -10.79 9.38 7.38
N ILE A 127 -9.93 10.07 6.63
CA ILE A 127 -10.31 10.75 5.39
C ILE A 127 -10.82 9.74 4.36
N ILE A 128 -10.08 8.66 4.12
CA ILE A 128 -10.50 7.63 3.16
C ILE A 128 -11.81 6.96 3.58
N LEU A 129 -11.97 6.68 4.87
CA LEU A 129 -13.22 6.11 5.40
C LEU A 129 -14.41 7.05 5.17
N LEU A 130 -14.25 8.34 5.47
CA LEU A 130 -15.26 9.36 5.23
C LEU A 130 -15.63 9.45 3.74
N LEU A 131 -14.63 9.47 2.86
CA LEU A 131 -14.84 9.48 1.41
C LEU A 131 -15.57 8.22 0.92
N GLY A 132 -15.25 7.06 1.51
CA GLY A 132 -15.90 5.79 1.20
C GLY A 132 -17.36 5.75 1.66
N VAL A 133 -17.62 6.08 2.94
CA VAL A 133 -18.96 6.03 3.52
C VAL A 133 -19.89 7.07 2.88
N THR A 134 -19.39 8.26 2.58
CA THR A 134 -20.18 9.34 1.93
C THR A 134 -20.36 9.16 0.42
N GLY A 135 -19.62 8.24 -0.19
CA GLY A 135 -19.60 8.09 -1.65
C GLY A 135 -18.89 9.24 -2.40
N LEU A 136 -18.36 10.22 -1.68
CA LEU A 136 -17.65 11.36 -2.28
C LEU A 136 -16.39 10.92 -3.03
N GLY A 137 -15.78 9.82 -2.63
CA GLY A 137 -14.61 9.24 -3.30
C GLY A 137 -14.88 8.98 -4.79
N LYS A 138 -16.04 8.43 -5.12
CA LYS A 138 -16.47 8.22 -6.52
C LYS A 138 -16.59 9.53 -7.27
N VAL A 139 -17.29 10.50 -6.69
CA VAL A 139 -17.52 11.81 -7.29
C VAL A 139 -16.21 12.54 -7.56
N ILE A 140 -15.26 12.51 -6.60
CA ILE A 140 -13.93 13.11 -6.75
C ILE A 140 -13.17 12.42 -7.88
N THR A 141 -13.16 11.09 -7.88
CA THR A 141 -12.40 10.29 -8.88
C THR A 141 -12.93 10.51 -10.30
N GLU A 142 -14.25 10.68 -10.47
CA GLU A 142 -14.85 10.95 -11.78
C GLU A 142 -14.62 12.41 -12.25
N LYS A 143 -14.60 13.36 -11.32
CA LYS A 143 -14.38 14.78 -11.65
C LYS A 143 -12.93 15.16 -11.88
N ILE A 144 -11.97 14.42 -11.36
CA ILE A 144 -10.56 14.69 -11.56
C ILE A 144 -10.17 14.33 -13.01
N PRO A 145 -9.65 15.29 -13.81
CA PRO A 145 -9.19 15.02 -15.18
C PRO A 145 -8.07 13.97 -15.20
N ASN A 146 -8.08 13.13 -16.22
CA ASN A 146 -7.04 12.10 -16.38
C ASN A 146 -5.63 12.72 -16.50
N ALA A 147 -5.51 13.91 -17.08
CA ALA A 147 -4.25 14.64 -17.14
C ALA A 147 -3.68 14.95 -15.76
N LEU A 148 -4.53 15.33 -14.79
CA LEU A 148 -4.09 15.59 -13.41
C LEU A 148 -3.65 14.29 -12.71
N LYS A 149 -4.40 13.20 -12.90
CA LYS A 149 -4.03 11.87 -12.37
C LYS A 149 -2.67 11.42 -12.89
N SER A 150 -2.46 11.55 -14.21
CA SER A 150 -1.18 11.22 -14.86
C SER A 150 -0.05 12.15 -14.39
N GLY A 151 -0.33 13.44 -14.20
CA GLY A 151 0.62 14.42 -13.69
C GLY A 151 1.10 14.11 -12.28
N ILE A 152 0.21 13.67 -11.38
CA ILE A 152 0.56 13.25 -10.02
C ILE A 152 1.49 12.02 -10.05
N ILE A 153 1.16 11.02 -10.86
CA ILE A 153 1.97 9.81 -11.00
C ILE A 153 3.35 10.14 -11.58
N LEU A 154 3.39 10.96 -12.62
CA LEU A 154 4.65 11.40 -13.23
C LEU A 154 5.50 12.21 -12.24
N GLY A 155 4.89 13.13 -11.50
CA GLY A 155 5.58 13.92 -10.47
C GLY A 155 6.19 13.03 -9.37
N ALA A 156 5.46 12.04 -8.91
CA ALA A 156 5.98 11.08 -7.93
C ALA A 156 7.14 10.25 -8.50
N ALA A 157 7.04 9.81 -9.75
CA ALA A 157 8.11 9.08 -10.42
C ALA A 157 9.38 9.93 -10.60
N LEU A 158 9.24 11.18 -10.99
CA LEU A 158 10.36 12.13 -11.12
C LEU A 158 11.00 12.45 -9.77
N ALA A 159 10.18 12.62 -8.71
CA ALA A 159 10.69 12.84 -7.36
C ALA A 159 11.50 11.63 -6.86
N ALA A 160 10.99 10.41 -7.07
CA ALA A 160 11.71 9.19 -6.74
C ALA A 160 13.01 9.04 -7.54
N PHE A 161 12.96 9.34 -8.83
CA PHE A 161 14.16 9.34 -9.69
C PHE A 161 15.21 10.34 -9.19
N HIS A 162 14.79 11.57 -8.88
CA HIS A 162 15.70 12.58 -8.34
C HIS A 162 16.34 12.12 -7.03
N GLN A 163 15.57 11.49 -6.15
CA GLN A 163 16.06 11.00 -4.87
C GLN A 163 17.09 9.88 -5.02
N ILE A 164 16.92 8.99 -6.02
CA ILE A 164 17.86 7.88 -6.25
C ILE A 164 19.17 8.36 -6.88
N PHE A 165 19.12 9.32 -7.78
CA PHE A 165 20.28 9.68 -8.59
C PHE A 165 21.00 10.96 -8.15
N PHE A 166 20.36 11.83 -7.38
CA PHE A 166 20.87 13.15 -7.02
C PHE A 166 20.85 13.46 -5.52
N SER A 167 20.39 12.53 -4.70
CA SER A 167 20.47 12.63 -3.23
C SER A 167 21.77 11.97 -2.78
N ASP A 168 22.76 12.78 -2.38
CA ASP A 168 23.98 12.34 -1.69
C ASP A 168 23.66 11.89 -0.27
#